data_84302901064f625dc34bd0931f555a96
#
_entry.id   84302901064f625dc34bd0931f555a96
#
_cell.length_a   1.000
_cell.length_b   1.000
_cell.length_c   1.000
_cell.angle_alpha   90.00
_cell.angle_beta   90.00
_cell.angle_gamma   90.00
#
_symmetry.space_group_name_H-M   'P 1'
#
loop_
_entity.id
_entity.type
_entity.pdbx_description
1 polymer ?
#
loop_
_entity_poly.entity_id
_entity_poly.type
_entity_poly.pdbx_seq_one_letter_code
_entity_poly.pdbx_strand_id
1 'polypeptide(L)'
;MAVAYNLTEEKFLRHNKVINFLKLRASVGKVGMGYVDEYGWRTLYDATEYLDQPAIVPGSMGNNNLKWEGTVSYELGLDYGFFKNNRISGTLEFYKKKTKDLLYRYTLSPGIGLPSANVNFAAIENRGIDFDINAKIINTRNLSWSFSFNISKNLNKVTGLDSKYVSSPGSSALNNTVIEEGKSVGLFYGYKSDGIFQNWEEIEACEALNPDMPYQQKFSSDVLSPGDIKLLDLSNDGYVNFTANNYEDKTVLGSSLPDFWVVFLPV
;
A
#
# COMPACT_ATOMS: atom_id res chain seq x y z
N MET A 1 -21.22 -14.07 8.93
CA MET A 1 -21.64 -15.50 8.97
C MET A 1 -20.38 -16.34 8.98
N ALA A 2 -20.31 -17.35 9.86
CA ALA A 2 -19.14 -18.23 9.92
C ALA A 2 -19.63 -19.68 10.13
N VAL A 3 -18.90 -20.61 9.54
CA VAL A 3 -19.15 -22.06 9.66
C VAL A 3 -17.80 -22.70 9.99
N ALA A 4 -17.83 -23.69 10.89
CA ALA A 4 -16.67 -24.47 11.24
C ALA A 4 -17.06 -25.95 11.30
N TYR A 5 -16.22 -26.80 10.73
CA TYR A 5 -16.47 -28.23 10.65
C TYR A 5 -15.25 -29.01 11.13
N ASN A 6 -15.47 -29.86 12.14
CA ASN A 6 -14.40 -30.67 12.72
C ASN A 6 -14.31 -32.01 11.99
N LEU A 7 -13.33 -32.14 11.10
CA LEU A 7 -13.12 -33.32 10.28
C LEU A 7 -12.63 -34.54 11.10
N THR A 8 -12.00 -34.31 12.24
CA THR A 8 -11.49 -35.39 13.11
C THR A 8 -12.59 -36.23 13.74
N GLU A 9 -13.80 -35.69 13.86
CA GLU A 9 -14.95 -36.43 14.39
C GLU A 9 -15.56 -37.43 13.41
N GLU A 10 -15.16 -37.33 12.13
CA GLU A 10 -15.67 -38.19 11.07
C GLU A 10 -15.13 -39.63 11.18
N LYS A 11 -15.94 -40.60 10.81
CA LYS A 11 -15.64 -42.03 10.93
C LYS A 11 -14.32 -42.43 10.26
N PHE A 12 -13.94 -41.78 9.17
CA PHE A 12 -12.72 -42.08 8.41
C PHE A 12 -11.45 -41.48 9.05
N LEU A 13 -11.56 -40.45 9.92
CA LEU A 13 -10.42 -39.82 10.61
C LEU A 13 -10.36 -40.18 12.10
N ARG A 14 -11.47 -40.57 12.72
CA ARG A 14 -11.60 -40.78 14.17
C ARG A 14 -10.58 -41.74 14.77
N HIS A 15 -10.07 -42.70 14.00
CA HIS A 15 -9.08 -43.69 14.46
C HIS A 15 -7.69 -43.45 13.87
N ASN A 16 -7.46 -42.28 13.25
CA ASN A 16 -6.15 -41.96 12.70
C ASN A 16 -5.15 -41.62 13.83
N LYS A 17 -3.99 -42.25 13.81
CA LYS A 17 -2.95 -42.04 14.84
C LYS A 17 -2.04 -40.84 14.54
N VAL A 18 -2.09 -40.33 13.31
CA VAL A 18 -1.27 -39.22 12.83
C VAL A 18 -2.02 -37.91 12.90
N ILE A 19 -3.24 -37.89 12.39
CA ILE A 19 -4.11 -36.68 12.37
C ILE A 19 -4.89 -36.68 13.68
N ASN A 20 -4.49 -35.80 14.61
CA ASN A 20 -5.12 -35.68 15.92
C ASN A 20 -6.21 -34.57 15.91
N PHE A 21 -6.03 -33.56 15.11
CA PHE A 21 -6.97 -32.47 14.97
C PHE A 21 -6.97 -31.94 13.54
N LEU A 22 -8.16 -31.79 12.97
CA LEU A 22 -8.34 -31.18 11.66
C LEU A 22 -9.70 -30.49 11.62
N LYS A 23 -9.69 -29.17 11.46
CA LYS A 23 -10.90 -28.34 11.45
C LYS A 23 -10.87 -27.37 10.28
N LEU A 24 -11.93 -27.42 9.48
CA LEU A 24 -12.15 -26.48 8.41
C LEU A 24 -13.01 -25.32 8.91
N ARG A 25 -12.63 -24.10 8.56
CA ARG A 25 -13.37 -22.86 8.85
C ARG A 25 -13.64 -22.10 7.57
N ALA A 26 -14.81 -21.53 7.47
CA ALA A 26 -15.14 -20.57 6.41
C ALA A 26 -15.94 -19.42 7.01
N SER A 27 -15.60 -18.20 6.66
CA SER A 27 -16.30 -17.02 7.12
C SER A 27 -16.53 -16.00 6.00
N VAL A 28 -17.64 -15.28 6.12
CA VAL A 28 -17.94 -14.09 5.33
C VAL A 28 -18.43 -13.00 6.26
N GLY A 29 -17.84 -11.82 6.15
CA GLY A 29 -18.19 -10.67 6.97
C GLY A 29 -18.29 -9.40 6.14
N LYS A 30 -19.14 -8.47 6.61
CA LYS A 30 -19.19 -7.10 6.08
C LYS A 30 -19.06 -6.14 7.27
N VAL A 31 -18.11 -5.20 7.16
CA VAL A 31 -17.86 -4.16 8.16
C VAL A 31 -17.92 -2.81 7.47
N GLY A 32 -18.56 -1.84 8.11
CA GLY A 32 -18.54 -0.44 7.68
C GLY A 32 -17.65 0.38 8.61
N MET A 33 -16.89 1.31 8.06
CA MET A 33 -16.10 2.29 8.79
C MET A 33 -16.45 3.69 8.28
N GLY A 34 -16.80 4.57 9.19
CA GLY A 34 -17.15 5.97 8.87
C GLY A 34 -16.31 6.91 9.72
N TYR A 35 -14.98 6.89 9.52
CA TYR A 35 -14.10 7.85 10.17
C TYR A 35 -14.02 9.12 9.32
N VAL A 36 -14.95 10.01 9.57
CA VAL A 36 -14.96 11.38 9.06
C VAL A 36 -15.16 12.28 10.25
N ASP A 37 -14.49 13.42 10.28
CA ASP A 37 -14.71 14.43 11.30
C ASP A 37 -16.20 14.76 11.42
N GLU A 38 -16.64 15.16 12.61
CA GLU A 38 -18.02 15.56 12.86
C GLU A 38 -18.42 16.60 11.81
N TYR A 39 -19.53 16.35 11.13
CA TYR A 39 -20.00 17.18 10.01
C TYR A 39 -19.07 17.26 8.79
N GLY A 40 -18.09 16.37 8.64
CA GLY A 40 -17.12 16.38 7.54
C GLY A 40 -17.72 16.27 6.12
N TRP A 41 -19.01 15.99 6.01
CA TRP A 41 -19.78 16.04 4.76
C TRP A 41 -20.27 17.44 4.40
N ARG A 42 -20.24 18.41 5.35
CA ARG A 42 -20.63 19.81 5.13
C ARG A 42 -19.41 20.68 4.84
N THR A 43 -19.64 21.80 4.17
CA THR A 43 -18.64 22.87 4.11
C THR A 43 -18.50 23.46 5.51
N LEU A 44 -17.30 23.41 6.05
CA LEU A 44 -16.96 24.00 7.35
C LEU A 44 -16.24 25.32 7.11
N TYR A 45 -16.40 26.22 8.06
CA TYR A 45 -15.80 27.54 8.04
C TYR A 45 -14.92 27.72 9.28
N ASP A 46 -13.73 28.27 9.07
CA ASP A 46 -12.79 28.57 10.10
C ASP A 46 -12.80 30.06 10.42
N ALA A 47 -12.76 30.40 11.71
CA ALA A 47 -12.60 31.78 12.15
C ALA A 47 -11.13 32.22 11.95
N THR A 48 -10.93 33.38 11.39
CA THR A 48 -9.61 33.97 11.14
C THR A 48 -9.64 35.47 11.36
N GLU A 49 -8.52 36.12 11.17
CA GLU A 49 -8.41 37.58 11.19
C GLU A 49 -7.97 38.10 9.81
N TYR A 50 -8.58 39.17 9.37
CA TYR A 50 -8.18 39.91 8.19
C TYR A 50 -8.07 41.38 8.51
N LEU A 51 -6.87 41.96 8.41
CA LEU A 51 -6.56 43.36 8.77
C LEU A 51 -7.06 43.73 10.18
N ASP A 52 -6.72 42.90 11.17
CA ASP A 52 -7.11 43.03 12.59
C ASP A 52 -8.63 43.03 12.82
N GLN A 53 -9.41 42.51 11.89
CA GLN A 53 -10.85 42.32 12.01
C GLN A 53 -11.21 40.84 11.97
N PRO A 54 -12.20 40.39 12.77
CA PRO A 54 -12.69 39.01 12.70
C PRO A 54 -13.21 38.68 11.30
N ALA A 55 -12.74 37.56 10.75
CA ALA A 55 -13.13 37.06 9.45
C ALA A 55 -13.48 35.59 9.49
N ILE A 56 -14.18 35.10 8.49
CA ILE A 56 -14.55 33.69 8.32
C ILE A 56 -14.11 33.25 6.94
N VAL A 57 -13.37 32.14 6.89
CA VAL A 57 -12.92 31.54 5.63
C VAL A 57 -13.43 30.09 5.53
N PRO A 58 -13.75 29.60 4.32
CA PRO A 58 -14.07 28.19 4.15
C PRO A 58 -12.85 27.31 4.46
N GLY A 59 -13.00 26.37 5.41
CA GLY A 59 -11.92 25.45 5.83
C GLY A 59 -11.90 24.14 5.04
N SER A 60 -13.06 23.69 4.55
CA SER A 60 -13.16 22.48 3.73
C SER A 60 -14.36 22.53 2.80
N MET A 61 -14.27 21.82 1.69
CA MET A 61 -15.38 21.63 0.77
C MET A 61 -16.27 20.49 1.23
N GLY A 62 -17.58 20.74 1.35
CA GLY A 62 -18.57 19.71 1.67
C GLY A 62 -18.81 18.75 0.52
N ASN A 63 -19.18 17.50 0.87
CA ASN A 63 -19.56 16.46 -0.08
C ASN A 63 -20.80 15.70 0.40
N ASN A 64 -21.95 16.04 -0.15
CA ASN A 64 -23.23 15.43 0.21
C ASN A 64 -23.35 13.96 -0.23
N ASN A 65 -22.47 13.48 -1.11
CA ASN A 65 -22.46 12.10 -1.61
C ASN A 65 -21.47 11.21 -0.83
N LEU A 66 -20.91 11.72 0.26
CA LEU A 66 -19.96 10.98 1.08
C LEU A 66 -20.59 9.72 1.65
N LYS A 67 -19.93 8.59 1.46
CA LYS A 67 -20.36 7.26 1.91
C LYS A 67 -19.36 6.69 2.91
N TRP A 68 -19.81 5.78 3.74
CA TRP A 68 -18.96 5.00 4.63
C TRP A 68 -18.14 3.99 3.82
N GLU A 69 -16.92 3.77 4.24
CA GLU A 69 -16.12 2.69 3.74
C GLU A 69 -16.78 1.35 4.05
N GLY A 70 -16.87 0.48 3.07
CA GLY A 70 -17.44 -0.85 3.23
C GLY A 70 -16.44 -1.93 2.90
N THR A 71 -16.06 -2.76 3.88
CA THR A 71 -15.19 -3.91 3.68
C THR A 71 -15.99 -5.20 3.74
N VAL A 72 -15.88 -6.00 2.68
CA VAL A 72 -16.36 -7.39 2.65
C VAL A 72 -15.16 -8.31 2.72
N SER A 73 -15.16 -9.23 3.70
CA SER A 73 -14.12 -10.23 3.89
C SER A 73 -14.66 -11.64 3.63
N TYR A 74 -13.86 -12.46 2.98
CA TYR A 74 -14.03 -13.90 2.80
C TYR A 74 -12.79 -14.58 3.34
N GLU A 75 -12.97 -15.57 4.18
CA GLU A 75 -11.88 -16.29 4.82
C GLU A 75 -12.14 -17.79 4.78
N LEU A 76 -11.12 -18.56 4.45
CA LEU A 76 -11.12 -20.01 4.48
C LEU A 76 -9.88 -20.46 5.25
N GLY A 77 -10.10 -21.15 6.36
CA GLY A 77 -9.04 -21.59 7.27
C GLY A 77 -9.07 -23.11 7.50
N LEU A 78 -7.90 -23.66 7.65
CA LEU A 78 -7.68 -25.05 8.04
C LEU A 78 -6.79 -25.06 9.30
N ASP A 79 -7.37 -25.50 10.42
CA ASP A 79 -6.62 -25.71 11.65
C ASP A 79 -6.21 -27.18 11.68
N TYR A 80 -4.94 -27.48 11.96
CA TYR A 80 -4.42 -28.84 11.96
C TYR A 80 -3.57 -29.15 13.18
N GLY A 81 -3.60 -30.39 13.57
CA GLY A 81 -2.77 -30.93 14.64
C GLY A 81 -2.41 -32.38 14.33
N PHE A 82 -1.13 -32.65 14.24
CA PHE A 82 -0.58 -33.96 13.96
C PHE A 82 0.09 -34.57 15.17
N PHE A 83 0.08 -35.87 15.21
CA PHE A 83 0.64 -36.74 16.24
C PHE A 83 0.00 -36.53 17.63
N LYS A 84 0.30 -37.42 18.54
CA LYS A 84 -0.22 -37.39 19.90
C LYS A 84 0.12 -36.07 20.59
N ASN A 85 -0.85 -35.45 21.25
CA ASN A 85 -0.75 -34.18 21.96
C ASN A 85 -0.48 -32.98 21.00
N ASN A 86 -0.90 -33.05 19.73
CA ASN A 86 -0.67 -31.99 18.72
C ASN A 86 0.81 -31.57 18.69
N ARG A 87 1.70 -32.57 18.53
CA ARG A 87 3.14 -32.32 18.51
C ARG A 87 3.54 -31.37 17.41
N ILE A 88 2.83 -31.39 16.29
CA ILE A 88 2.88 -30.41 15.22
C ILE A 88 1.47 -29.87 15.06
N SER A 89 1.31 -28.58 15.14
CA SER A 89 0.02 -27.91 14.96
C SER A 89 0.20 -26.56 14.27
N GLY A 90 -0.86 -26.06 13.69
CA GLY A 90 -0.85 -24.78 13.05
C GLY A 90 -2.12 -24.47 12.31
N THR A 91 -2.09 -23.40 11.55
CA THR A 91 -3.19 -22.94 10.71
C THR A 91 -2.71 -22.63 9.29
N LEU A 92 -3.59 -22.82 8.34
CA LEU A 92 -3.45 -22.35 6.98
C LEU A 92 -4.71 -21.56 6.65
N GLU A 93 -4.54 -20.28 6.33
CA GLU A 93 -5.66 -19.40 6.08
C GLU A 93 -5.50 -18.70 4.73
N PHE A 94 -6.59 -18.68 3.96
CA PHE A 94 -6.73 -17.91 2.74
C PHE A 94 -7.77 -16.83 2.97
N TYR A 95 -7.46 -15.60 2.59
CA TYR A 95 -8.40 -14.50 2.73
C TYR A 95 -8.48 -13.65 1.47
N LYS A 96 -9.65 -13.03 1.31
CA LYS A 96 -9.91 -11.99 0.34
C LYS A 96 -10.75 -10.90 0.99
N LYS A 97 -10.22 -9.68 1.05
CA LYS A 97 -10.88 -8.49 1.62
C LYS A 97 -11.03 -7.45 0.51
N LYS A 98 -12.25 -6.96 0.31
CA LYS A 98 -12.53 -5.90 -0.66
C LYS A 98 -13.15 -4.72 0.05
N THR A 99 -12.44 -3.60 0.08
CA THR A 99 -12.90 -2.32 0.63
C THR A 99 -13.32 -1.43 -0.51
N LYS A 100 -14.52 -0.89 -0.43
CA LYS A 100 -15.07 0.08 -1.38
C LYS A 100 -15.31 1.40 -0.69
N ASP A 101 -15.41 2.44 -1.49
CA ASP A 101 -15.74 3.80 -1.04
C ASP A 101 -14.71 4.32 -0.01
N LEU A 102 -13.41 4.02 -0.20
CA LEU A 102 -12.33 4.49 0.67
C LEU A 102 -12.38 6.00 0.85
N LEU A 103 -12.41 6.43 2.10
CA LEU A 103 -12.42 7.83 2.47
C LEU A 103 -11.01 8.43 2.32
N TYR A 104 -10.92 9.52 1.59
CA TYR A 104 -9.67 10.21 1.35
C TYR A 104 -9.86 11.71 1.44
N ARG A 105 -8.93 12.40 2.11
CA ARG A 105 -8.88 13.86 2.14
C ARG A 105 -8.10 14.34 0.92
N TYR A 106 -8.83 14.71 -0.11
CA TYR A 106 -8.27 15.18 -1.38
C TYR A 106 -7.86 16.64 -1.27
N THR A 107 -6.60 16.95 -1.60
CA THR A 107 -6.11 18.32 -1.67
C THR A 107 -6.59 18.96 -2.97
N LEU A 108 -7.27 20.09 -2.86
CA LEU A 108 -7.81 20.80 -3.99
C LEU A 108 -6.77 21.75 -4.62
N SER A 109 -6.98 22.11 -5.88
CA SER A 109 -6.15 23.12 -6.52
C SER A 109 -6.30 24.48 -5.82
N PRO A 110 -5.20 25.22 -5.59
CA PRO A 110 -5.24 26.54 -4.95
C PRO A 110 -6.23 27.52 -5.62
N GLY A 111 -6.45 27.38 -6.92
CA GLY A 111 -7.41 28.21 -7.66
C GLY A 111 -8.88 28.05 -7.25
N ILE A 112 -9.22 27.00 -6.49
CA ILE A 112 -10.58 26.77 -5.99
C ILE A 112 -10.83 27.59 -4.70
N GLY A 113 -9.77 28.04 -4.02
CA GLY A 113 -9.88 28.79 -2.77
C GLY A 113 -10.25 27.93 -1.55
N LEU A 114 -10.24 26.61 -1.68
CA LEU A 114 -10.50 25.63 -0.62
C LEU A 114 -9.33 24.65 -0.50
N PRO A 115 -8.86 24.32 0.71
CA PRO A 115 -7.67 23.50 0.89
C PRO A 115 -7.91 22.01 0.56
N SER A 116 -9.09 21.48 0.91
CA SER A 116 -9.35 20.04 0.77
C SER A 116 -10.84 19.71 0.71
N ALA A 117 -11.14 18.50 0.25
CA ALA A 117 -12.46 17.87 0.32
C ALA A 117 -12.34 16.42 0.75
N ASN A 118 -13.31 15.92 1.50
CA ASN A 118 -13.44 14.50 1.78
C ASN A 118 -14.17 13.81 0.63
N VAL A 119 -13.57 12.78 0.05
CA VAL A 119 -14.13 12.07 -1.10
C VAL A 119 -14.02 10.56 -0.90
N ASN A 120 -14.93 9.81 -1.51
CA ASN A 120 -14.76 8.38 -1.67
C ASN A 120 -13.91 8.15 -2.93
N PHE A 121 -12.63 7.89 -2.70
CA PHE A 121 -11.61 8.02 -3.73
C PHE A 121 -11.35 6.74 -4.53
N ALA A 122 -11.34 5.57 -3.84
CA ALA A 122 -10.89 4.34 -4.46
C ALA A 122 -11.55 3.10 -3.85
N ALA A 123 -11.32 1.96 -4.48
CA ALA A 123 -11.56 0.65 -3.91
C ALA A 123 -10.25 -0.15 -3.87
N ILE A 124 -10.06 -0.97 -2.82
CA ILE A 124 -8.87 -1.81 -2.66
C ILE A 124 -9.28 -3.25 -2.42
N GLU A 125 -8.58 -4.16 -3.07
CA GLU A 125 -8.67 -5.59 -2.84
C GLU A 125 -7.37 -6.10 -2.22
N ASN A 126 -7.47 -6.78 -1.10
CA ASN A 126 -6.40 -7.52 -0.46
C ASN A 126 -6.74 -9.00 -0.51
N ARG A 127 -5.81 -9.83 -0.95
CA ARG A 127 -5.91 -11.28 -0.90
C ARG A 127 -4.59 -11.85 -0.44
N GLY A 128 -4.67 -12.87 0.38
CA GLY A 128 -3.44 -13.42 0.93
C GLY A 128 -3.59 -14.82 1.45
N ILE A 129 -2.45 -15.31 1.90
CA ILE A 129 -2.30 -16.60 2.55
C ILE A 129 -1.45 -16.40 3.80
N ASP A 130 -1.94 -16.95 4.89
CA ASP A 130 -1.24 -17.00 6.17
C ASP A 130 -1.04 -18.47 6.56
N PHE A 131 0.19 -18.81 6.86
CA PHE A 131 0.55 -20.14 7.29
C PHE A 131 1.35 -20.06 8.58
N ASP A 132 0.92 -20.79 9.58
CA ASP A 132 1.69 -20.97 10.80
C ASP A 132 1.90 -22.44 11.11
N ILE A 133 3.04 -22.75 11.73
CA ILE A 133 3.36 -24.08 12.23
C ILE A 133 4.06 -23.97 13.58
N ASN A 134 3.60 -24.76 14.52
CA ASN A 134 4.17 -24.91 15.84
C ASN A 134 4.57 -26.38 16.04
N ALA A 135 5.84 -26.63 16.33
CA ALA A 135 6.38 -27.97 16.53
C ALA A 135 7.03 -28.11 17.91
N LYS A 136 6.57 -29.06 18.70
CA LYS A 136 7.18 -29.47 19.95
C LYS A 136 8.23 -30.54 19.63
N ILE A 137 9.49 -30.12 19.45
CA ILE A 137 10.58 -31.02 19.03
C ILE A 137 10.98 -31.93 20.16
N ILE A 138 11.22 -31.35 21.36
CA ILE A 138 11.51 -32.08 22.58
C ILE A 138 10.48 -31.67 23.63
N ASN A 139 9.88 -32.65 24.27
CA ASN A 139 8.96 -32.40 25.37
C ASN A 139 9.13 -33.52 26.39
N THR A 140 10.13 -33.36 27.25
CA THR A 140 10.44 -34.27 28.37
C THR A 140 10.22 -33.55 29.68
N ARG A 141 10.29 -34.27 30.81
CA ARG A 141 10.11 -33.70 32.15
C ARG A 141 11.13 -32.59 32.46
N ASN A 142 12.36 -32.72 31.93
CA ASN A 142 13.48 -31.85 32.27
C ASN A 142 13.87 -30.89 31.14
N LEU A 143 13.38 -31.11 29.92
CA LEU A 143 13.72 -30.30 28.75
C LEU A 143 12.48 -30.16 27.84
N SER A 144 12.14 -28.93 27.53
CA SER A 144 11.13 -28.59 26.53
C SER A 144 11.79 -27.73 25.48
N TRP A 145 11.65 -28.10 24.22
CA TRP A 145 12.08 -27.31 23.10
C TRP A 145 11.00 -27.29 22.03
N SER A 146 10.54 -26.12 21.70
CA SER A 146 9.54 -25.92 20.67
C SER A 146 10.03 -24.93 19.61
N PHE A 147 9.42 -24.99 18.47
CA PHE A 147 9.73 -24.19 17.29
C PHE A 147 8.43 -23.64 16.74
N SER A 148 8.39 -22.35 16.48
CA SER A 148 7.26 -21.68 15.82
C SER A 148 7.76 -20.95 14.59
N PHE A 149 7.04 -21.13 13.49
CA PHE A 149 7.29 -20.45 12.23
C PHE A 149 5.98 -19.96 11.66
N ASN A 150 5.96 -18.72 11.20
CA ASN A 150 4.86 -18.23 10.40
C ASN A 150 5.36 -17.51 9.14
N ILE A 151 4.57 -17.60 8.10
CA ILE A 151 4.76 -16.88 6.85
C ILE A 151 3.42 -16.33 6.37
N SER A 152 3.44 -15.07 5.99
CA SER A 152 2.27 -14.36 5.46
C SER A 152 2.63 -13.70 4.14
N LYS A 153 1.74 -13.82 3.15
CA LYS A 153 1.81 -13.12 1.88
C LYS A 153 0.51 -12.40 1.62
N ASN A 154 0.58 -11.09 1.42
CA ASN A 154 -0.55 -10.26 1.02
C ASN A 154 -0.33 -9.67 -0.36
N LEU A 155 -1.31 -9.80 -1.24
CA LEU A 155 -1.37 -9.14 -2.52
C LEU A 155 -2.42 -8.03 -2.45
N ASN A 156 -1.96 -6.81 -2.53
CA ASN A 156 -2.79 -5.60 -2.52
C ASN A 156 -3.02 -5.11 -3.95
N LYS A 157 -4.23 -4.69 -4.26
CA LYS A 157 -4.59 -4.14 -5.57
C LYS A 157 -5.65 -3.06 -5.46
N VAL A 158 -5.41 -1.92 -6.09
CA VAL A 158 -6.41 -0.88 -6.31
C VAL A 158 -7.38 -1.33 -7.41
N THR A 159 -8.69 -1.27 -7.17
CA THR A 159 -9.72 -1.82 -8.07
C THR A 159 -10.86 -0.86 -8.40
N GLY A 160 -10.71 0.40 -8.19
CA GLY A 160 -11.76 1.37 -8.47
C GLY A 160 -11.17 2.77 -8.34
N LEU A 161 -10.49 3.18 -9.38
CA LEU A 161 -9.88 4.48 -9.49
C LEU A 161 -9.95 4.89 -10.96
N ASP A 162 -10.63 6.00 -11.25
CA ASP A 162 -10.85 6.45 -12.62
C ASP A 162 -9.60 7.03 -13.29
N SER A 163 -8.62 7.48 -12.49
CA SER A 163 -7.39 8.07 -12.98
C SER A 163 -6.22 7.83 -12.05
N LYS A 164 -5.01 7.83 -12.61
CA LYS A 164 -3.76 7.75 -11.85
C LYS A 164 -3.65 8.95 -10.92
N TYR A 165 -3.42 8.71 -9.65
CA TYR A 165 -3.20 9.74 -8.64
C TYR A 165 -1.76 9.72 -8.15
N VAL A 166 -1.09 10.86 -8.24
CA VAL A 166 0.26 11.05 -7.73
C VAL A 166 0.19 11.93 -6.49
N SER A 167 0.66 11.39 -5.37
CA SER A 167 0.79 12.13 -4.11
C SER A 167 2.25 12.50 -3.91
N SER A 168 2.49 13.77 -3.67
CA SER A 168 3.81 14.30 -3.31
C SER A 168 3.81 14.67 -1.84
N PRO A 169 4.23 13.78 -0.93
CA PRO A 169 4.35 14.12 0.47
C PRO A 169 5.52 15.09 0.65
N GLY A 170 5.21 16.34 0.93
CA GLY A 170 6.17 17.42 1.08
C GLY A 170 6.42 18.21 -0.21
N SER A 171 7.36 19.15 -0.14
CA SER A 171 7.70 20.08 -1.24
C SER A 171 8.68 19.52 -2.27
N SER A 172 9.13 18.27 -2.10
CA SER A 172 10.13 17.67 -3.00
C SER A 172 9.47 16.96 -4.18
N ALA A 173 9.76 17.41 -5.37
CA ALA A 173 9.36 16.76 -6.62
C ALA A 173 9.96 15.35 -6.80
N LEU A 174 10.91 14.97 -5.96
CA LEU A 174 11.65 13.69 -6.05
C LEU A 174 10.94 12.55 -5.32
N ASN A 175 10.18 12.84 -4.25
CA ASN A 175 9.59 11.83 -3.38
C ASN A 175 8.08 11.73 -3.61
N ASN A 176 7.70 11.07 -4.68
CA ASN A 176 6.30 10.85 -4.99
C ASN A 176 5.90 9.41 -4.73
N THR A 177 4.67 9.23 -4.32
CA THR A 177 3.98 7.94 -4.35
C THR A 177 2.87 8.00 -5.41
N VAL A 178 2.57 6.87 -5.99
CA VAL A 178 1.50 6.78 -7.00
C VAL A 178 0.47 5.76 -6.57
N ILE A 179 -0.80 6.09 -6.83
CA ILE A 179 -1.93 5.17 -6.74
C ILE A 179 -2.48 5.05 -8.16
N GLU A 180 -2.49 3.84 -8.67
CA GLU A 180 -2.92 3.53 -10.04
C GLU A 180 -3.80 2.29 -10.01
N GLU A 181 -4.88 2.29 -10.80
CA GLU A 181 -5.75 1.12 -10.89
C GLU A 181 -4.99 -0.10 -11.40
N GLY A 182 -5.24 -1.22 -10.76
CA GLY A 182 -4.57 -2.48 -11.10
C GLY A 182 -3.25 -2.73 -10.40
N LYS A 183 -2.66 -1.72 -9.76
CA LYS A 183 -1.41 -1.82 -8.99
C LYS A 183 -1.65 -1.80 -7.49
N SER A 184 -0.61 -2.08 -6.69
CA SER A 184 -0.69 -1.99 -5.23
C SER A 184 -0.63 -0.52 -4.77
N VAL A 185 -1.07 -0.27 -3.54
CA VAL A 185 -0.82 1.03 -2.89
C VAL A 185 0.63 1.13 -2.42
N GLY A 186 1.09 2.37 -2.18
CA GLY A 186 2.43 2.61 -1.64
C GLY A 186 3.55 2.34 -2.62
N LEU A 187 3.31 2.55 -3.90
CA LEU A 187 4.35 2.47 -4.94
C LEU A 187 5.19 3.74 -4.92
N PHE A 188 6.50 3.57 -4.89
CA PHE A 188 7.44 4.66 -5.10
C PHE A 188 7.43 5.06 -6.57
N TYR A 189 7.33 6.36 -6.81
CA TYR A 189 7.20 6.91 -8.14
C TYR A 189 8.23 8.02 -8.35
N GLY A 190 9.08 7.86 -9.33
CA GLY A 190 10.18 8.80 -9.55
C GLY A 190 10.94 8.53 -10.83
N TYR A 191 12.05 9.23 -10.95
CA TYR A 191 12.96 9.08 -12.09
C TYR A 191 13.81 7.84 -11.96
N LYS A 192 14.06 7.16 -13.07
CA LYS A 192 14.95 6.01 -13.15
C LYS A 192 16.34 6.49 -13.55
N SER A 193 17.36 6.04 -12.81
CA SER A 193 18.75 6.32 -13.16
C SER A 193 19.20 5.46 -14.34
N ASP A 194 19.96 6.07 -15.24
CA ASP A 194 20.71 5.43 -16.34
C ASP A 194 22.23 5.44 -16.05
N GLY A 195 22.60 5.45 -14.77
CA GLY A 195 23.97 5.49 -14.33
C GLY A 195 24.42 6.88 -13.89
N ILE A 196 25.70 7.17 -14.10
CA ILE A 196 26.32 8.47 -13.80
C ILE A 196 27.06 8.97 -15.03
N PHE A 197 27.14 10.27 -15.20
CA PHE A 197 27.96 10.88 -16.24
C PHE A 197 29.45 10.59 -16.01
N GLN A 198 30.11 10.02 -16.99
CA GLN A 198 31.52 9.63 -16.90
C GLN A 198 32.48 10.78 -17.27
N ASN A 199 32.05 11.64 -18.16
CA ASN A 199 32.87 12.73 -18.71
C ASN A 199 32.00 13.91 -19.18
N TRP A 200 32.63 15.01 -19.52
CA TRP A 200 31.98 16.20 -20.05
C TRP A 200 31.33 16.01 -21.41
N GLU A 201 31.91 15.12 -22.26
CA GLU A 201 31.37 14.83 -23.57
C GLU A 201 30.00 14.17 -23.54
N GLU A 202 29.76 13.32 -22.54
CA GLU A 202 28.42 12.76 -22.31
C GLU A 202 27.40 13.82 -21.90
N ILE A 203 27.81 14.78 -21.06
CA ILE A 203 26.94 15.88 -20.61
C ILE A 203 26.58 16.77 -21.80
N GLU A 204 27.58 17.18 -22.58
CA GLU A 204 27.41 18.00 -23.77
C GLU A 204 26.53 17.30 -24.83
N ALA A 205 26.67 15.98 -24.98
CA ALA A 205 25.82 15.21 -25.90
C ALA A 205 24.35 15.18 -25.45
N CYS A 206 24.08 15.09 -24.15
CA CYS A 206 22.72 15.19 -23.60
C CYS A 206 22.13 16.59 -23.74
N GLU A 207 22.93 17.64 -23.59
CA GLU A 207 22.53 19.03 -23.78
C GLU A 207 22.23 19.37 -25.24
N ALA A 208 23.00 18.79 -26.16
CA ALA A 208 22.85 18.98 -27.59
C ALA A 208 21.52 18.41 -28.14
N LEU A 209 20.93 17.44 -27.45
CA LEU A 209 19.63 16.87 -27.84
C LEU A 209 18.45 17.83 -27.60
N ASN A 210 18.60 18.78 -26.68
CA ASN A 210 17.57 19.79 -26.44
C ASN A 210 18.16 21.17 -26.05
N PRO A 211 18.56 22.00 -27.04
CA PRO A 211 19.19 23.28 -26.80
C PRO A 211 18.31 24.32 -26.11
N ASP A 212 17.00 24.19 -26.22
CA ASP A 212 16.04 25.15 -25.63
C ASP A 212 15.77 24.90 -24.13
N MET A 213 16.10 23.70 -23.65
CA MET A 213 15.93 23.32 -22.25
C MET A 213 17.10 22.47 -21.77
N PRO A 214 18.25 23.08 -21.48
CA PRO A 214 19.44 22.34 -21.07
C PRO A 214 19.15 21.49 -19.83
N TYR A 215 19.65 20.27 -19.84
CA TYR A 215 19.50 19.28 -18.77
C TYR A 215 19.89 19.82 -17.39
N GLN A 216 20.74 20.84 -17.36
CA GLN A 216 21.25 21.51 -16.18
C GLN A 216 20.23 22.26 -15.31
N GLN A 217 19.14 22.70 -15.86
CA GLN A 217 18.28 23.68 -15.15
C GLN A 217 17.36 23.06 -14.10
N LYS A 218 17.51 21.78 -13.74
CA LYS A 218 16.33 21.10 -13.23
C LYS A 218 16.49 20.44 -11.86
N PHE A 219 17.68 20.16 -11.39
CA PHE A 219 17.90 19.66 -10.04
C PHE A 219 18.31 20.71 -9.03
N SER A 220 19.09 21.66 -9.48
CA SER A 220 19.52 22.81 -8.67
C SER A 220 20.08 23.90 -9.58
N SER A 221 20.49 25.02 -8.99
CA SER A 221 21.27 26.06 -9.67
C SER A 221 22.68 25.58 -10.07
N ASP A 222 23.03 24.33 -9.81
CA ASP A 222 24.36 23.80 -10.00
C ASP A 222 24.49 23.18 -11.40
N VAL A 223 25.65 23.41 -11.99
CA VAL A 223 26.03 22.87 -13.29
C VAL A 223 26.32 21.38 -13.15
N LEU A 224 25.79 20.55 -14.05
CA LEU A 224 26.08 19.12 -14.08
C LEU A 224 27.59 18.89 -14.23
N SER A 225 28.06 17.86 -13.56
CA SER A 225 29.48 17.48 -13.54
C SER A 225 29.63 15.97 -13.73
N PRO A 226 30.75 15.50 -14.26
CA PRO A 226 31.06 14.07 -14.25
C PRO A 226 30.95 13.52 -12.82
N GLY A 227 30.23 12.41 -12.64
CA GLY A 227 29.87 11.84 -11.35
C GLY A 227 28.43 12.10 -10.92
N ASP A 228 27.72 13.03 -11.55
CA ASP A 228 26.31 13.28 -11.29
C ASP A 228 25.41 12.18 -11.88
N ILE A 229 24.25 12.01 -11.29
CA ILE A 229 23.28 10.99 -11.73
C ILE A 229 22.72 11.35 -13.10
N LYS A 230 22.83 10.42 -14.04
CA LYS A 230 22.16 10.46 -15.32
C LYS A 230 20.77 9.85 -15.20
N LEU A 231 19.74 10.56 -15.59
CA LEU A 231 18.37 10.10 -15.56
C LEU A 231 17.94 9.64 -16.95
N LEU A 232 17.05 8.64 -16.95
CA LEU A 232 16.50 8.07 -18.17
C LEU A 232 15.32 8.93 -18.65
N ASP A 233 15.40 9.39 -19.90
CA ASP A 233 14.29 9.94 -20.66
C ASP A 233 13.36 8.78 -21.06
N LEU A 234 12.20 8.68 -20.40
CA LEU A 234 11.22 7.63 -20.66
C LEU A 234 10.21 8.04 -21.73
N SER A 235 10.02 9.33 -21.93
CA SER A 235 9.13 9.86 -22.96
C SER A 235 9.75 9.81 -24.35
N ASN A 236 11.07 9.72 -24.43
CA ASN A 236 11.90 9.78 -25.65
C ASN A 236 11.69 11.11 -26.42
N ASP A 237 11.48 12.20 -25.69
CA ASP A 237 11.36 13.53 -26.29
C ASP A 237 12.68 14.31 -26.29
N GLY A 238 13.77 13.67 -25.82
CA GLY A 238 15.12 14.19 -25.80
C GLY A 238 15.51 14.95 -24.55
N TYR A 239 14.63 15.02 -23.54
CA TYR A 239 14.94 15.66 -22.26
C TYR A 239 14.15 15.07 -21.09
N VAL A 240 14.67 15.20 -19.88
CA VAL A 240 13.97 14.74 -18.67
C VAL A 240 13.17 15.88 -18.05
N ASN A 241 11.88 15.69 -17.95
CA ASN A 241 10.95 16.68 -17.44
C ASN A 241 10.88 16.71 -15.91
N PHE A 242 11.21 17.85 -15.29
CA PHE A 242 11.20 18.04 -13.83
C PHE A 242 10.09 18.94 -13.31
N THR A 243 9.15 19.33 -14.15
CA THR A 243 8.04 20.19 -13.70
C THR A 243 7.12 19.44 -12.76
N ALA A 244 6.55 20.14 -11.77
CA ALA A 244 5.77 19.53 -10.70
C ALA A 244 4.54 18.74 -11.19
N ASN A 245 4.03 19.04 -12.38
CA ASN A 245 2.84 18.41 -12.95
C ASN A 245 3.14 17.56 -14.20
N ASN A 246 4.40 17.44 -14.61
CA ASN A 246 4.81 16.56 -15.70
C ASN A 246 5.43 15.28 -15.12
N TYR A 247 4.84 14.15 -15.44
CA TYR A 247 5.20 12.83 -14.92
C TYR A 247 5.67 11.88 -16.03
N GLU A 248 5.95 12.39 -17.24
CA GLU A 248 6.26 11.57 -18.42
C GLU A 248 7.52 10.74 -18.24
N ASP A 249 8.54 11.30 -17.57
CA ASP A 249 9.81 10.62 -17.31
C ASP A 249 9.87 9.91 -15.96
N LYS A 250 8.74 9.84 -15.26
CA LYS A 250 8.65 9.13 -13.99
C LYS A 250 8.03 7.75 -14.17
N THR A 251 8.54 6.79 -13.42
CA THR A 251 8.04 5.41 -13.41
C THR A 251 7.94 4.87 -12.00
N VAL A 252 7.30 3.71 -11.86
CA VAL A 252 7.28 2.98 -10.60
C VAL A 252 8.66 2.38 -10.35
N LEU A 253 9.30 2.79 -9.27
CA LEU A 253 10.63 2.34 -8.86
C LEU A 253 10.59 1.11 -7.96
N GLY A 254 9.49 0.94 -7.21
CA GLY A 254 9.34 -0.17 -6.27
C GLY A 254 8.06 -0.06 -5.45
N SER A 255 7.88 -0.97 -4.52
CA SER A 255 6.76 -1.01 -3.59
C SER A 255 7.26 -0.90 -2.16
N SER A 256 6.49 -0.18 -1.31
CA SER A 256 6.72 -0.15 0.14
C SER A 256 6.21 -1.41 0.83
N LEU A 257 5.37 -2.20 0.15
CA LEU A 257 4.83 -3.43 0.70
C LEU A 257 5.80 -4.58 0.45
N PRO A 258 6.18 -5.33 1.47
CA PRO A 258 7.02 -6.51 1.30
C PRO A 258 6.25 -7.63 0.60
N ASP A 259 6.96 -8.48 -0.14
CA ASP A 259 6.40 -9.63 -0.84
C ASP A 259 5.86 -10.69 0.12
N PHE A 260 6.51 -10.82 1.29
CA PHE A 260 6.09 -11.73 2.36
C PHE A 260 6.69 -11.29 3.71
N TRP A 261 6.02 -11.69 4.79
CA TRP A 261 6.51 -11.56 6.16
C TRP A 261 6.82 -12.95 6.70
N VAL A 262 7.97 -13.08 7.37
CA VAL A 262 8.37 -14.32 8.00
C VAL A 262 8.77 -14.05 9.44
N VAL A 263 8.29 -14.88 10.35
CA VAL A 263 8.71 -14.88 11.75
C VAL A 263 9.13 -16.28 12.15
N PHE A 264 10.24 -16.34 12.85
CA PHE A 264 10.86 -17.56 13.34
C PHE A 264 11.17 -17.40 14.83
N LEU A 265 10.65 -18.28 15.66
CA LEU A 265 10.82 -18.25 17.10
C LEU A 265 11.20 -19.63 17.63
N PRO A 266 12.46 -19.86 18.03
CA PRO A 266 12.85 -20.99 18.86
C PRO A 266 12.50 -20.68 20.34
N VAL A 267 11.83 -21.59 21.02
CA VAL A 267 11.47 -21.50 22.44
C VAL A 267 11.93 -22.72 23.21
#